data_68893fc7aa919271490141e211e7d236
#
_entry.id   68893fc7aa919271490141e211e7d236
#
_cell.length_a   1.000
_cell.length_b   1.000
_cell.length_c   1.000
_cell.angle_alpha   90.00
_cell.angle_beta   90.00
_cell.angle_gamma   90.00
#
_symmetry.space_group_name_H-M   'P 1'
#
loop_
_entity.id
_entity.type
_entity.pdbx_description
1 polymer ?
#
loop_
_entity_poly.entity_id
_entity_poly.type
_entity_poly.pdbx_seq_one_letter_code
_entity_poly.pdbx_strand_id
1 'polypeptide(L)'
;EHVTILLILAGCFGLFMAWGIGANDVANAMATSVGSRSLTLKQAVIIAAIFEFTGALLAGGQVTSTIRKGIIDASLLSGSPELLVYGMLAALLAAAIWLLIATRYGLPVSTTHSIVGAIVGFAAVGIGIEAVKWGKVSSIAASWVVSPVIAGGLAYILFRSVQKLILNTSDPMENSKRYVPIYIFLTGTMISLVTMLKGLKHVGLDLSRNESYGISLFVGIFCAIIGGFLIRKITYSKERNINHHFFDVENVFGVLMVFSACAMAFAHGSNDVANAVGPVAAIVSIVSSGGEIAQESVTPIWILLLGSLGIVAGLLMFGYKVIAT
;
A
#
# COMPACT_ATOMS: atom_id res chain seq x y z
N GLU A 1 -25.82 -10.31 -23.12
CA GLU A 1 -26.37 -10.33 -21.75
C GLU A 1 -25.40 -10.99 -20.75
N HIS A 2 -24.85 -12.18 -21.08
CA HIS A 2 -23.94 -12.91 -20.19
C HIS A 2 -22.64 -12.14 -19.87
N VAL A 3 -22.04 -11.49 -20.86
CA VAL A 3 -20.85 -10.66 -20.74
C VAL A 3 -21.09 -9.47 -19.79
N THR A 4 -22.22 -8.79 -19.94
CA THR A 4 -22.58 -7.65 -19.09
C THR A 4 -22.73 -8.05 -17.62
N ILE A 5 -23.34 -9.21 -17.37
CA ILE A 5 -23.49 -9.75 -16.00
C ILE A 5 -22.13 -10.03 -15.37
N LEU A 6 -21.21 -10.65 -16.11
CA LEU A 6 -19.86 -10.94 -15.62
C LEU A 6 -19.08 -9.67 -15.29
N LEU A 7 -19.18 -8.62 -16.10
CA LEU A 7 -18.56 -7.32 -15.85
C LEU A 7 -19.15 -6.62 -14.62
N ILE A 8 -20.47 -6.68 -14.44
CA ILE A 8 -21.14 -6.14 -13.25
C ILE A 8 -20.68 -6.89 -11.99
N LEU A 9 -20.65 -8.22 -12.04
CA LEU A 9 -20.18 -9.03 -10.91
C LEU A 9 -18.70 -8.75 -10.60
N ALA A 10 -17.85 -8.62 -11.61
CA ALA A 10 -16.44 -8.27 -11.43
C ALA A 10 -16.29 -6.90 -10.77
N GLY A 11 -17.08 -5.90 -11.20
CA GLY A 11 -17.10 -4.58 -10.59
C GLY A 11 -17.57 -4.62 -9.13
N CYS A 12 -18.67 -5.33 -8.85
CA CYS A 12 -19.22 -5.46 -7.49
C CYS A 12 -18.25 -6.19 -6.55
N PHE A 13 -17.70 -7.33 -6.96
CA PHE A 13 -16.78 -8.10 -6.12
C PHE A 13 -15.43 -7.42 -5.96
N GLY A 14 -14.94 -6.75 -7.02
CA GLY A 14 -13.75 -5.91 -6.96
C GLY A 14 -13.91 -4.74 -6.01
N LEU A 15 -15.06 -4.06 -6.06
CA LEU A 15 -15.39 -2.97 -5.13
C LEU A 15 -15.49 -3.48 -3.68
N PHE A 16 -16.12 -4.65 -3.48
CA PHE A 16 -16.24 -5.27 -2.16
C PHE A 16 -14.86 -5.67 -1.61
N MET A 17 -13.99 -6.24 -2.44
CA MET A 17 -12.62 -6.56 -2.06
C MET A 17 -11.82 -5.28 -1.72
N ALA A 18 -11.91 -4.24 -2.54
CA ALA A 18 -11.26 -2.96 -2.29
C ALA A 18 -11.76 -2.29 -1.01
N TRP A 19 -13.06 -2.38 -0.75
CA TRP A 19 -13.65 -1.94 0.52
C TRP A 19 -13.06 -2.71 1.71
N GLY A 20 -12.92 -4.02 1.60
CA GLY A 20 -12.30 -4.86 2.61
C GLY A 20 -10.85 -4.48 2.89
N ILE A 21 -10.07 -4.17 1.84
CA ILE A 21 -8.68 -3.68 1.95
C ILE A 21 -8.64 -2.40 2.79
N GLY A 22 -9.40 -1.38 2.42
CA GLY A 22 -9.42 -0.10 3.14
C GLY A 22 -9.94 -0.23 4.57
N ALA A 23 -10.90 -1.12 4.81
CA ALA A 23 -11.48 -1.36 6.12
C ALA A 23 -10.50 -2.06 7.10
N ASN A 24 -9.63 -2.95 6.60
CA ASN A 24 -8.75 -3.78 7.42
C ASN A 24 -7.32 -3.22 7.51
N ASP A 25 -6.71 -2.87 6.38
CA ASP A 25 -5.28 -2.63 6.28
C ASP A 25 -4.83 -1.22 6.66
N VAL A 26 -5.72 -0.25 6.78
CA VAL A 26 -5.38 1.14 7.17
C VAL A 26 -4.63 1.20 8.51
N ALA A 27 -4.85 0.25 9.40
CA ALA A 27 -4.14 0.16 10.67
C ALA A 27 -2.62 0.00 10.46
N ASN A 28 -2.19 -0.73 9.44
CA ASN A 28 -0.78 -0.93 9.11
C ASN A 28 -0.06 0.38 8.76
N ALA A 29 -0.78 1.33 8.16
CA ALA A 29 -0.22 2.63 7.80
C ALA A 29 -0.31 3.67 8.94
N MET A 30 -1.35 3.61 9.77
CA MET A 30 -1.70 4.71 10.68
C MET A 30 -1.59 4.38 12.17
N ALA A 31 -1.60 3.11 12.58
CA ALA A 31 -1.62 2.75 14.00
C ALA A 31 -0.44 3.31 14.79
N THR A 32 0.77 3.30 14.23
CA THR A 32 1.96 3.87 14.90
C THR A 32 1.85 5.38 15.09
N SER A 33 1.26 6.11 14.14
CA SER A 33 1.09 7.56 14.20
C SER A 33 0.01 7.97 15.20
N VAL A 34 -1.03 7.16 15.35
CA VAL A 34 -2.08 7.35 16.35
C VAL A 34 -1.57 6.92 17.73
N GLY A 35 -0.92 5.76 17.81
CA GLY A 35 -0.35 5.23 19.06
C GLY A 35 0.71 6.15 19.67
N SER A 36 1.55 6.78 18.85
CA SER A 36 2.52 7.80 19.28
C SER A 36 1.89 9.17 19.59
N ARG A 37 0.56 9.32 19.41
CA ARG A 37 -0.16 10.59 19.57
C ARG A 37 0.31 11.73 18.64
N SER A 38 1.03 11.40 17.59
CA SER A 38 1.44 12.38 16.56
C SER A 38 0.24 12.81 15.70
N LEU A 39 -0.75 11.94 15.54
CA LEU A 39 -2.02 12.21 14.86
C LEU A 39 -3.19 11.75 15.73
N THR A 40 -4.26 12.53 15.70
CA THR A 40 -5.55 12.04 16.20
C THR A 40 -6.13 11.02 15.24
N LEU A 41 -6.97 10.12 15.71
CA LEU A 41 -7.64 9.11 14.88
C LEU A 41 -8.33 9.73 13.66
N LYS A 42 -9.03 10.87 13.86
CA LYS A 42 -9.70 11.59 12.76
C LYS A 42 -8.71 12.11 11.71
N GLN A 43 -7.60 12.70 12.15
CA GLN A 43 -6.54 13.17 11.24
C GLN A 43 -5.91 12.01 10.47
N ALA A 44 -5.62 10.90 11.14
CA ALA A 44 -5.06 9.71 10.53
C ALA A 44 -5.99 9.15 9.43
N VAL A 45 -7.30 9.06 9.69
CA VAL A 45 -8.29 8.60 8.71
C VAL A 45 -8.35 9.52 7.48
N ILE A 46 -8.33 10.84 7.68
CA ILE A 46 -8.35 11.80 6.56
C ILE A 46 -7.07 11.71 5.73
N ILE A 47 -5.91 11.68 6.38
CA ILE A 47 -4.61 11.55 5.71
C ILE A 47 -4.55 10.24 4.94
N ALA A 48 -4.95 9.12 5.56
CA ALA A 48 -4.98 7.83 4.91
C ALA A 48 -5.89 7.86 3.67
N ALA A 49 -7.09 8.41 3.77
CA ALA A 49 -8.03 8.51 2.64
C ALA A 49 -7.42 9.24 1.44
N ILE A 50 -6.74 10.35 1.66
CA ILE A 50 -6.10 11.14 0.60
C ILE A 50 -4.92 10.37 -0.02
N PHE A 51 -4.01 9.88 0.82
CA PHE A 51 -2.76 9.28 0.35
C PHE A 51 -2.96 7.86 -0.19
N GLU A 52 -3.85 7.04 0.37
CA GLU A 52 -4.19 5.74 -0.20
C GLU A 52 -4.91 5.88 -1.54
N PHE A 53 -5.86 6.82 -1.66
CA PHE A 53 -6.50 7.10 -2.94
C PHE A 53 -5.50 7.50 -4.01
N THR A 54 -4.64 8.47 -3.70
CA THR A 54 -3.64 8.96 -4.67
C THR A 54 -2.61 7.89 -4.99
N GLY A 55 -2.16 7.10 -4.01
CA GLY A 55 -1.26 5.98 -4.20
C GLY A 55 -1.85 4.90 -5.11
N ALA A 56 -3.09 4.51 -4.85
CA ALA A 56 -3.82 3.52 -5.63
C ALA A 56 -4.02 3.98 -7.08
N LEU A 57 -4.41 5.22 -7.28
CA LEU A 57 -4.69 5.78 -8.61
C LEU A 57 -3.40 6.00 -9.42
N LEU A 58 -2.36 6.57 -8.79
CA LEU A 58 -1.14 6.98 -9.50
C LEU A 58 -0.13 5.83 -9.67
N ALA A 59 -0.06 4.89 -8.73
CA ALA A 59 0.98 3.88 -8.71
C ALA A 59 0.46 2.42 -8.70
N GLY A 60 -0.85 2.20 -8.63
CA GLY A 60 -1.45 0.87 -8.53
C GLY A 60 -1.42 0.03 -9.81
N GLY A 61 -1.32 0.66 -10.97
CA GLY A 61 -1.48 -0.02 -12.26
C GLY A 61 -0.44 -1.10 -12.57
N GLN A 62 0.79 -0.95 -12.12
CA GLN A 62 1.88 -1.91 -12.44
C GLN A 62 1.87 -3.16 -11.54
N VAL A 63 1.46 -3.03 -10.28
CA VAL A 63 1.41 -4.16 -9.34
C VAL A 63 0.33 -5.17 -9.75
N THR A 64 -0.71 -4.70 -10.39
CA THR A 64 -1.82 -5.48 -10.93
C THR A 64 -1.38 -6.64 -11.84
N SER A 65 -0.32 -6.45 -12.63
CA SER A 65 0.19 -7.47 -13.55
C SER A 65 0.70 -8.74 -12.85
N THR A 66 1.22 -8.62 -11.63
CA THR A 66 1.79 -9.77 -10.88
C THR A 66 0.71 -10.73 -10.41
N ILE A 67 -0.40 -10.22 -9.90
CA ILE A 67 -1.54 -11.05 -9.44
C ILE A 67 -2.19 -11.73 -10.65
N ARG A 68 -2.29 -11.01 -11.77
CA ARG A 68 -2.94 -11.50 -12.98
C ARG A 68 -2.15 -12.63 -13.69
N LYS A 69 -0.81 -12.59 -13.69
CA LYS A 69 0.03 -13.42 -14.59
C LYS A 69 0.88 -14.50 -13.91
N GLY A 70 0.99 -14.44 -12.59
CA GLY A 70 2.11 -15.15 -11.94
C GLY A 70 1.77 -16.47 -11.26
N ILE A 71 0.50 -16.69 -10.88
CA ILE A 71 0.11 -17.76 -9.97
C ILE A 71 -0.44 -18.96 -10.70
N ILE A 72 -1.20 -18.75 -11.78
CA ILE A 72 -1.87 -19.80 -12.57
C ILE A 72 -1.15 -19.98 -13.91
N ASP A 73 -1.05 -21.22 -14.37
CA ASP A 73 -0.62 -21.50 -15.73
C ASP A 73 -1.76 -21.30 -16.72
N ALA A 74 -1.74 -20.12 -17.37
CA ALA A 74 -2.78 -19.75 -18.33
C ALA A 74 -2.81 -20.66 -19.57
N SER A 75 -1.73 -21.39 -19.87
CA SER A 75 -1.67 -22.31 -21.02
C SER A 75 -2.65 -23.48 -20.87
N LEU A 76 -2.92 -23.91 -19.63
CA LEU A 76 -3.88 -24.96 -19.33
C LEU A 76 -5.34 -24.50 -19.47
N LEU A 77 -5.58 -23.19 -19.60
CA LEU A 77 -6.89 -22.59 -19.70
C LEU A 77 -7.22 -22.06 -21.11
N SER A 78 -6.30 -22.27 -22.07
CA SER A 78 -6.51 -21.80 -23.45
C SER A 78 -7.75 -22.37 -24.13
N GLY A 79 -8.21 -23.55 -23.70
CA GLY A 79 -9.47 -24.18 -24.17
C GLY A 79 -10.72 -23.78 -23.38
N SER A 80 -10.57 -23.08 -22.25
CA SER A 80 -11.71 -22.73 -21.37
C SER A 80 -11.42 -21.42 -20.61
N PRO A 81 -11.30 -20.29 -21.30
CA PRO A 81 -10.98 -19.00 -20.68
C PRO A 81 -12.04 -18.55 -19.66
N GLU A 82 -13.28 -19.02 -19.83
CA GLU A 82 -14.39 -18.74 -18.90
C GLU A 82 -14.11 -19.29 -17.49
N LEU A 83 -13.38 -20.39 -17.38
CA LEU A 83 -13.02 -20.96 -16.08
C LEU A 83 -12.13 -20.00 -15.29
N LEU A 84 -11.23 -19.27 -15.95
CA LEU A 84 -10.40 -18.25 -15.31
C LEU A 84 -11.26 -17.07 -14.84
N VAL A 85 -12.27 -16.67 -15.62
CA VAL A 85 -13.21 -15.60 -15.23
C VAL A 85 -13.96 -15.99 -13.96
N TYR A 86 -14.55 -17.18 -13.93
CA TYR A 86 -15.27 -17.68 -12.74
C TYR A 86 -14.34 -17.83 -11.52
N GLY A 87 -13.12 -18.29 -11.76
CA GLY A 87 -12.13 -18.42 -10.70
C GLY A 87 -11.70 -17.08 -10.08
N MET A 88 -11.51 -16.07 -10.91
CA MET A 88 -11.18 -14.73 -10.42
C MET A 88 -12.37 -14.10 -9.67
N LEU A 89 -13.61 -14.31 -10.12
CA LEU A 89 -14.80 -13.89 -9.39
C LEU A 89 -14.91 -14.59 -8.04
N ALA A 90 -14.70 -15.90 -8.01
CA ALA A 90 -14.72 -16.70 -6.78
C ALA A 90 -13.62 -16.26 -5.81
N ALA A 91 -12.41 -16.01 -6.30
CA ALA A 91 -11.28 -15.54 -5.49
C ALA A 91 -11.54 -14.15 -4.88
N LEU A 92 -12.08 -13.21 -5.67
CA LEU A 92 -12.46 -11.88 -5.16
C LEU A 92 -13.50 -11.98 -4.05
N LEU A 93 -14.56 -12.76 -4.29
CA LEU A 93 -15.63 -12.91 -3.31
C LEU A 93 -15.15 -13.61 -2.03
N ALA A 94 -14.38 -14.68 -2.15
CA ALA A 94 -13.84 -15.41 -0.99
C ALA A 94 -12.93 -14.54 -0.16
N ALA A 95 -11.99 -13.82 -0.78
CA ALA A 95 -11.09 -12.91 -0.09
C ALA A 95 -11.85 -11.75 0.56
N ALA A 96 -12.82 -11.14 -0.13
CA ALA A 96 -13.64 -10.06 0.40
C ALA A 96 -14.48 -10.48 1.61
N ILE A 97 -15.10 -11.68 1.56
CA ILE A 97 -15.83 -12.24 2.71
C ILE A 97 -14.89 -12.48 3.89
N TRP A 98 -13.70 -13.01 3.64
CA TRP A 98 -12.69 -13.20 4.69
C TRP A 98 -12.30 -11.88 5.34
N LEU A 99 -12.04 -10.84 4.55
CA LEU A 99 -11.71 -9.50 5.06
C LEU A 99 -12.87 -8.89 5.85
N LEU A 100 -14.12 -9.07 5.40
CA LEU A 100 -15.31 -8.62 6.14
C LEU A 100 -15.39 -9.29 7.51
N ILE A 101 -15.18 -10.61 7.58
CA ILE A 101 -15.18 -11.37 8.83
C ILE A 101 -14.06 -10.87 9.74
N ALA A 102 -12.82 -10.77 9.24
CA ALA A 102 -11.69 -10.30 10.01
C ALA A 102 -11.91 -8.88 10.55
N THR A 103 -12.36 -7.96 9.70
CA THR A 103 -12.66 -6.57 10.08
C THR A 103 -13.78 -6.47 11.12
N ARG A 104 -14.78 -7.33 11.01
CA ARG A 104 -15.90 -7.38 11.99
C ARG A 104 -15.39 -7.70 13.41
N TYR A 105 -14.37 -8.53 13.50
CA TYR A 105 -13.75 -8.92 14.78
C TYR A 105 -12.53 -8.06 15.16
N GLY A 106 -12.20 -7.02 14.38
CA GLY A 106 -11.04 -6.16 14.63
C GLY A 106 -9.69 -6.86 14.43
N LEU A 107 -9.66 -7.94 13.64
CA LEU A 107 -8.43 -8.70 13.39
C LEU A 107 -7.71 -8.14 12.16
N PRO A 108 -6.48 -7.60 12.30
CA PRO A 108 -5.67 -7.22 11.15
C PRO A 108 -5.18 -8.49 10.44
N VAL A 109 -5.48 -8.62 9.15
CA VAL A 109 -5.08 -9.75 8.30
C VAL A 109 -4.44 -9.24 7.02
N SER A 110 -3.58 -10.05 6.39
CA SER A 110 -2.98 -9.68 5.11
C SER A 110 -3.96 -9.88 3.95
N THR A 111 -4.29 -8.82 3.28
CA THR A 111 -5.16 -8.83 2.08
C THR A 111 -4.47 -9.55 0.92
N THR A 112 -3.15 -9.36 0.76
CA THR A 112 -2.35 -10.06 -0.26
C THR A 112 -2.33 -11.58 -0.03
N HIS A 113 -2.12 -12.03 1.21
CA HIS A 113 -2.20 -13.46 1.54
C HIS A 113 -3.58 -14.03 1.24
N SER A 114 -4.63 -13.27 1.52
CA SER A 114 -6.01 -13.68 1.31
C SER A 114 -6.32 -13.90 -0.17
N ILE A 115 -5.98 -12.94 -1.03
CA ILE A 115 -6.25 -13.05 -2.48
C ILE A 115 -5.34 -14.09 -3.16
N VAL A 116 -4.06 -14.16 -2.77
CA VAL A 116 -3.13 -15.19 -3.29
C VAL A 116 -3.63 -16.58 -2.90
N GLY A 117 -4.00 -16.78 -1.65
CA GLY A 117 -4.56 -18.04 -1.17
C GLY A 117 -5.85 -18.43 -1.89
N ALA A 118 -6.74 -17.47 -2.13
CA ALA A 118 -7.99 -17.70 -2.85
C ALA A 118 -7.73 -18.11 -4.32
N ILE A 119 -6.78 -17.46 -5.01
CA ILE A 119 -6.39 -17.80 -6.38
C ILE A 119 -5.74 -19.19 -6.45
N VAL A 120 -4.83 -19.51 -5.52
CA VAL A 120 -4.20 -20.83 -5.41
C VAL A 120 -5.25 -21.90 -5.13
N GLY A 121 -6.17 -21.63 -4.18
CA GLY A 121 -7.26 -22.55 -3.84
C GLY A 121 -8.18 -22.84 -5.04
N PHE A 122 -8.57 -21.80 -5.76
CA PHE A 122 -9.35 -21.97 -7.00
C PHE A 122 -8.57 -22.81 -8.02
N ALA A 123 -7.30 -22.47 -8.30
CA ALA A 123 -6.52 -23.17 -9.30
C ALA A 123 -6.35 -24.66 -8.95
N ALA A 124 -6.01 -24.97 -7.70
CA ALA A 124 -5.78 -26.34 -7.24
C ALA A 124 -7.07 -27.21 -7.27
N VAL A 125 -8.20 -26.64 -6.90
CA VAL A 125 -9.49 -27.38 -6.82
C VAL A 125 -10.27 -27.33 -8.13
N GLY A 126 -10.29 -26.18 -8.80
CA GLY A 126 -11.10 -25.96 -10.02
C GLY A 126 -10.44 -26.43 -11.31
N ILE A 127 -9.11 -26.49 -11.35
CA ILE A 127 -8.33 -26.87 -12.56
C ILE A 127 -7.51 -28.11 -12.27
N GLY A 128 -6.68 -28.08 -11.22
CA GLY A 128 -5.78 -29.14 -10.82
C GLY A 128 -4.55 -28.55 -10.14
N ILE A 129 -3.88 -29.36 -9.32
CA ILE A 129 -2.67 -28.96 -8.56
C ILE A 129 -1.53 -28.52 -9.48
N GLU A 130 -1.47 -29.09 -10.67
CA GLU A 130 -0.49 -28.79 -11.73
C GLU A 130 -0.68 -27.41 -12.37
N ALA A 131 -1.89 -26.83 -12.27
CA ALA A 131 -2.17 -25.50 -12.78
C ALA A 131 -1.57 -24.39 -11.91
N VAL A 132 -1.16 -24.71 -10.69
CA VAL A 132 -0.51 -23.75 -9.79
C VAL A 132 0.98 -23.67 -10.08
N LYS A 133 1.48 -22.49 -10.39
CA LYS A 133 2.92 -22.22 -10.54
C LYS A 133 3.62 -22.19 -9.17
N TRP A 134 3.84 -23.36 -8.58
CA TRP A 134 4.42 -23.51 -7.24
C TRP A 134 5.73 -22.78 -7.02
N GLY A 135 6.57 -22.66 -8.05
CA GLY A 135 7.80 -21.87 -7.99
C GLY A 135 7.52 -20.39 -7.74
N LYS A 136 6.46 -19.84 -8.35
CA LYS A 136 6.02 -18.46 -8.11
C LYS A 136 5.40 -18.29 -6.74
N VAL A 137 4.56 -19.22 -6.32
CA VAL A 137 3.94 -19.23 -4.99
C VAL A 137 5.02 -19.30 -3.90
N SER A 138 6.01 -20.17 -4.06
CA SER A 138 7.15 -20.28 -3.14
C SER A 138 7.98 -19.01 -3.09
N SER A 139 8.20 -18.33 -4.21
CA SER A 139 8.88 -17.03 -4.26
C SER A 139 8.08 -15.93 -3.52
N ILE A 140 6.76 -15.93 -3.69
CA ILE A 140 5.86 -15.02 -2.95
C ILE A 140 5.93 -15.33 -1.45
N ALA A 141 5.80 -16.59 -1.05
CA ALA A 141 5.88 -17.01 0.35
C ALA A 141 7.25 -16.68 0.98
N ALA A 142 8.34 -16.86 0.24
CA ALA A 142 9.67 -16.46 0.69
C ALA A 142 9.77 -14.95 0.95
N SER A 143 9.13 -14.13 0.12
CA SER A 143 9.09 -12.67 0.32
C SER A 143 8.39 -12.27 1.64
N TRP A 144 7.44 -13.06 2.12
CA TRP A 144 6.74 -12.81 3.39
C TRP A 144 7.66 -12.94 4.61
N VAL A 145 8.76 -13.67 4.47
CA VAL A 145 9.80 -13.80 5.49
C VAL A 145 10.93 -12.80 5.27
N VAL A 146 11.40 -12.69 4.03
CA VAL A 146 12.57 -11.85 3.67
C VAL A 146 12.26 -10.37 3.86
N SER A 147 11.07 -9.92 3.45
CA SER A 147 10.70 -8.49 3.54
C SER A 147 10.68 -7.96 4.98
N PRO A 148 10.02 -8.62 5.96
CA PRO A 148 10.07 -8.18 7.36
C PRO A 148 11.49 -8.18 7.95
N VAL A 149 12.33 -9.16 7.60
CA VAL A 149 13.72 -9.24 8.09
C VAL A 149 14.54 -8.04 7.56
N ILE A 150 14.43 -7.74 6.27
CA ILE A 150 15.12 -6.58 5.68
C ILE A 150 14.57 -5.28 6.27
N ALA A 151 13.25 -5.14 6.35
CA ALA A 151 12.63 -3.94 6.91
C ALA A 151 13.01 -3.72 8.39
N GLY A 152 13.01 -4.80 9.18
CA GLY A 152 13.44 -4.75 10.59
C GLY A 152 14.92 -4.38 10.73
N GLY A 153 15.78 -4.93 9.89
CA GLY A 153 17.21 -4.59 9.85
C GLY A 153 17.46 -3.12 9.50
N LEU A 154 16.76 -2.61 8.48
CA LEU A 154 16.84 -1.18 8.11
C LEU A 154 16.28 -0.27 9.21
N ALA A 155 15.14 -0.64 9.81
CA ALA A 155 14.55 0.11 10.93
C ALA A 155 15.50 0.16 12.13
N TYR A 156 16.17 -0.96 12.44
CA TYR A 156 17.19 -1.01 13.50
C TYR A 156 18.36 -0.06 13.21
N ILE A 157 18.90 -0.09 12.00
CA ILE A 157 20.00 0.80 11.58
C ILE A 157 19.59 2.28 11.69
N LEU A 158 18.40 2.62 11.18
CA LEU A 158 17.85 3.98 11.27
C LEU A 158 17.65 4.40 12.72
N PHE A 159 17.07 3.54 13.57
CA PHE A 159 16.89 3.85 14.97
C PHE A 159 18.22 4.03 15.71
N ARG A 160 19.21 3.18 15.44
CA ARG A 160 20.58 3.36 15.99
C ARG A 160 21.22 4.67 15.55
N SER A 161 20.97 5.11 14.32
CA SER A 161 21.44 6.42 13.85
C SER A 161 20.77 7.57 14.61
N VAL A 162 19.44 7.48 14.84
CA VAL A 162 18.68 8.45 15.66
C VAL A 162 19.23 8.48 17.10
N GLN A 163 19.44 7.32 17.72
CA GLN A 163 20.03 7.26 19.06
C GLN A 163 21.39 7.97 19.12
N LYS A 164 22.28 7.68 18.17
CA LYS A 164 23.65 8.21 18.16
C LYS A 164 23.71 9.70 17.83
N LEU A 165 22.91 10.16 16.86
CA LEU A 165 22.97 11.52 16.33
C LEU A 165 22.07 12.50 17.08
N ILE A 166 21.04 12.01 17.78
CA ILE A 166 20.03 12.85 18.41
C ILE A 166 19.88 12.53 19.89
N LEU A 167 19.39 11.32 20.24
CA LEU A 167 18.92 11.04 21.59
C LEU A 167 20.04 10.96 22.63
N ASN A 168 21.18 10.36 22.29
CA ASN A 168 22.32 10.15 23.19
C ASN A 168 23.34 11.30 23.10
N THR A 169 22.90 12.54 22.89
CA THR A 169 23.73 13.71 22.75
C THR A 169 23.48 14.69 23.92
N SER A 170 24.35 15.65 24.10
CA SER A 170 24.23 16.68 25.14
C SER A 170 23.03 17.61 24.92
N ASP A 171 22.61 17.82 23.67
CA ASP A 171 21.43 18.63 23.32
C ASP A 171 20.58 17.90 22.28
N PRO A 172 19.70 16.96 22.73
CA PRO A 172 18.83 16.21 21.83
C PRO A 172 17.87 17.09 21.02
N MET A 173 17.47 18.24 21.59
CA MET A 173 16.54 19.14 20.91
C MET A 173 17.18 19.86 19.73
N GLU A 174 18.36 20.43 19.89
CA GLU A 174 19.11 21.07 18.81
C GLU A 174 19.47 20.06 17.73
N ASN A 175 19.93 18.87 18.12
CA ASN A 175 20.26 17.80 17.19
C ASN A 175 19.03 17.26 16.48
N SER A 176 17.86 17.17 17.12
CA SER A 176 16.63 16.78 16.44
C SER A 176 16.25 17.79 15.35
N LYS A 177 16.33 19.09 15.62
CA LYS A 177 16.07 20.14 14.62
C LYS A 177 17.05 20.08 13.43
N ARG A 178 18.28 19.65 13.69
CA ARG A 178 19.32 19.54 12.67
C ARG A 178 19.17 18.29 11.80
N TYR A 179 18.91 17.12 12.40
CA TYR A 179 18.97 15.83 11.72
C TYR A 179 17.61 15.30 11.26
N VAL A 180 16.48 15.62 11.92
CA VAL A 180 15.16 15.14 11.51
C VAL A 180 14.79 15.55 10.08
N PRO A 181 15.12 16.75 9.56
CA PRO A 181 14.89 17.08 8.16
C PRO A 181 15.59 16.14 7.18
N ILE A 182 16.72 15.52 7.56
CA ILE A 182 17.41 14.52 6.71
C ILE A 182 16.58 13.24 6.61
N TYR A 183 15.96 12.78 7.70
CA TYR A 183 15.07 11.63 7.67
C TYR A 183 13.79 11.91 6.86
N ILE A 184 13.27 13.15 6.93
CA ILE A 184 12.15 13.59 6.07
C ILE A 184 12.56 13.59 4.59
N PHE A 185 13.77 14.07 4.28
CA PHE A 185 14.35 14.00 2.94
C PHE A 185 14.40 12.57 2.41
N LEU A 186 14.93 11.64 3.22
CA LEU A 186 15.01 10.23 2.84
C LEU A 186 13.62 9.62 2.57
N THR A 187 12.66 9.91 3.45
CA THR A 187 11.27 9.44 3.31
C THR A 187 10.63 9.98 2.03
N GLY A 188 10.71 11.29 1.79
CA GLY A 188 10.15 11.93 0.60
C GLY A 188 10.80 11.46 -0.70
N THR A 189 12.14 11.34 -0.70
CA THR A 189 12.89 10.83 -1.86
C THR A 189 12.50 9.39 -2.18
N MET A 190 12.43 8.52 -1.17
CA MET A 190 12.14 7.11 -1.36
C MET A 190 10.74 6.89 -1.93
N ILE A 191 9.72 7.54 -1.36
CA ILE A 191 8.35 7.39 -1.83
C ILE A 191 8.19 7.95 -3.25
N SER A 192 8.81 9.10 -3.53
CA SER A 192 8.79 9.69 -4.87
C SER A 192 9.50 8.77 -5.87
N LEU A 193 10.64 8.20 -5.51
CA LEU A 193 11.39 7.28 -6.37
C LEU A 193 10.57 6.04 -6.73
N VAL A 194 9.93 5.41 -5.74
CA VAL A 194 9.05 4.26 -5.98
C VAL A 194 7.89 4.66 -6.91
N THR A 195 7.29 5.82 -6.70
CA THR A 195 6.20 6.34 -7.54
C THR A 195 6.65 6.57 -8.98
N MET A 196 7.79 7.26 -9.17
CA MET A 196 8.30 7.58 -10.51
C MET A 196 8.73 6.33 -11.28
N LEU A 197 9.37 5.36 -10.61
CA LEU A 197 9.84 4.14 -11.27
C LEU A 197 8.72 3.13 -11.56
N LYS A 198 7.67 3.09 -10.72
CA LYS A 198 6.61 2.08 -10.83
C LYS A 198 5.27 2.63 -11.33
N GLY A 199 4.97 3.90 -11.09
CA GLY A 199 3.59 4.35 -11.08
C GLY A 199 3.08 5.08 -12.30
N LEU A 200 3.89 5.83 -13.00
CA LEU A 200 3.37 6.86 -13.92
C LEU A 200 3.19 6.39 -15.36
N LYS A 201 3.61 5.20 -15.73
CA LYS A 201 3.47 4.69 -17.12
C LYS A 201 2.01 4.57 -17.57
N HIS A 202 1.09 4.25 -16.65
CA HIS A 202 -0.34 4.15 -16.98
C HIS A 202 -1.03 5.51 -17.11
N VAL A 203 -0.39 6.58 -16.64
CA VAL A 203 -0.86 7.98 -16.79
C VAL A 203 -0.21 8.63 -18.04
N GLY A 204 0.56 7.88 -18.82
CA GLY A 204 1.21 8.36 -20.05
C GLY A 204 2.50 9.13 -19.80
N LEU A 205 3.08 9.06 -18.60
CA LEU A 205 4.36 9.69 -18.27
C LEU A 205 5.47 8.62 -18.28
N ASP A 206 6.12 8.46 -19.43
CA ASP A 206 7.31 7.63 -19.58
C ASP A 206 8.56 8.46 -19.24
N LEU A 207 8.92 8.45 -17.95
CA LEU A 207 10.12 9.11 -17.47
C LEU A 207 11.34 8.18 -17.62
N SER A 208 12.45 8.72 -18.07
CA SER A 208 13.75 8.06 -18.03
C SER A 208 14.19 7.84 -16.56
N ARG A 209 15.11 6.91 -16.33
CA ARG A 209 15.65 6.67 -14.97
C ARG A 209 16.27 7.93 -14.36
N ASN A 210 16.99 8.72 -15.17
CA ASN A 210 17.65 9.95 -14.69
C ASN A 210 16.64 11.02 -14.31
N GLU A 211 15.57 11.20 -15.10
CA GLU A 211 14.46 12.10 -14.75
C GLU A 211 13.76 11.64 -13.46
N SER A 212 13.50 10.34 -13.32
CA SER A 212 12.92 9.77 -12.10
C SER A 212 13.78 10.05 -10.86
N TYR A 213 15.10 9.90 -10.96
CA TYR A 213 16.02 10.24 -9.88
C TYR A 213 16.03 11.73 -9.58
N GLY A 214 16.08 12.59 -10.61
CA GLY A 214 16.07 14.04 -10.45
C GLY A 214 14.81 14.54 -9.76
N ILE A 215 13.64 14.10 -10.22
CA ILE A 215 12.34 14.47 -9.63
C ILE A 215 12.26 13.98 -8.18
N SER A 216 12.71 12.75 -7.92
CA SER A 216 12.66 12.18 -6.56
C SER A 216 13.52 12.94 -5.57
N LEU A 217 14.72 13.35 -5.98
CA LEU A 217 15.59 14.20 -5.18
C LEU A 217 14.96 15.57 -4.91
N PHE A 218 14.36 16.18 -5.93
CA PHE A 218 13.65 17.46 -5.79
C PHE A 218 12.48 17.35 -4.78
N VAL A 219 11.66 16.32 -4.89
CA VAL A 219 10.55 16.07 -3.94
C VAL A 219 11.08 15.86 -2.54
N GLY A 220 12.16 15.09 -2.38
CA GLY A 220 12.79 14.90 -1.07
C GLY A 220 13.29 16.19 -0.44
N ILE A 221 13.97 17.04 -1.22
CA ILE A 221 14.43 18.37 -0.79
C ILE A 221 13.23 19.24 -0.39
N PHE A 222 12.18 19.26 -1.20
CA PHE A 222 10.96 20.01 -0.91
C PHE A 222 10.31 19.56 0.41
N CYS A 223 10.17 18.25 0.63
CA CYS A 223 9.68 17.70 1.89
C CYS A 223 10.57 18.10 3.07
N ALA A 224 11.89 18.05 2.91
CA ALA A 224 12.84 18.45 3.97
C ALA A 224 12.74 19.94 4.31
N ILE A 225 12.54 20.80 3.33
CA ILE A 225 12.34 22.24 3.54
C ILE A 225 11.05 22.50 4.32
N ILE A 226 9.94 21.89 3.90
CA ILE A 226 8.65 22.01 4.61
C ILE A 226 8.78 21.48 6.04
N GLY A 227 9.32 20.27 6.19
CA GLY A 227 9.51 19.67 7.51
C GLY A 227 10.42 20.52 8.40
N GLY A 228 11.54 21.00 7.85
CA GLY A 228 12.45 21.89 8.56
C GLY A 228 11.78 23.22 8.99
N PHE A 229 10.92 23.79 8.13
CA PHE A 229 10.16 24.97 8.47
C PHE A 229 9.14 24.71 9.61
N LEU A 230 8.43 23.58 9.56
CA LEU A 230 7.49 23.18 10.61
C LEU A 230 8.22 22.96 11.95
N ILE A 231 9.35 22.27 11.91
CA ILE A 231 10.17 21.98 13.09
C ILE A 231 10.71 23.26 13.74
N ARG A 232 11.13 24.26 12.94
CA ARG A 232 11.62 25.54 13.46
C ARG A 232 10.55 26.32 14.23
N LYS A 233 9.27 26.13 13.93
CA LYS A 233 8.14 26.73 14.65
C LYS A 233 7.92 26.12 16.03
N ILE A 234 8.51 24.97 16.33
CA ILE A 234 8.44 24.34 17.65
C ILE A 234 9.31 25.14 18.58
N THR A 235 8.66 25.92 19.47
CA THR A 235 9.34 26.80 20.43
C THR A 235 9.84 25.96 21.60
N TYR A 236 11.10 26.16 21.97
CA TYR A 236 11.79 25.50 23.06
C TYR A 236 12.04 26.50 24.21
N SER A 237 11.66 26.16 25.42
CA SER A 237 11.98 26.94 26.61
C SER A 237 13.15 26.28 27.36
N LYS A 238 14.31 26.90 27.32
CA LYS A 238 15.56 26.41 27.93
C LYS A 238 15.51 26.33 29.46
N GLU A 239 14.50 26.96 30.07
CA GLU A 239 14.35 27.06 31.55
C GLU A 239 13.46 25.97 32.16
N ARG A 240 12.91 25.02 31.36
CA ARG A 240 12.04 23.94 31.85
C ARG A 240 12.85 22.70 32.26
N ASN A 241 12.36 22.00 33.30
CA ASN A 241 12.91 20.75 33.86
C ASN A 241 13.17 19.67 32.81
N ILE A 242 14.13 18.78 33.07
CA ILE A 242 14.61 17.69 32.22
C ILE A 242 13.46 16.86 31.56
N ASN A 243 12.35 16.67 32.27
CA ASN A 243 11.18 15.95 31.74
C ASN A 243 10.48 16.67 30.57
N HIS A 244 10.60 17.98 30.44
CA HIS A 244 10.04 18.76 29.33
C HIS A 244 10.93 18.71 28.07
N HIS A 245 12.22 18.44 28.19
CA HIS A 245 13.13 18.31 27.05
C HIS A 245 12.76 17.11 26.15
N PHE A 246 12.35 15.99 26.75
CA PHE A 246 11.92 14.83 25.99
C PHE A 246 10.61 15.09 25.24
N PHE A 247 9.68 15.84 25.84
CA PHE A 247 8.41 16.20 25.22
C PHE A 247 8.60 17.10 23.98
N ASP A 248 9.56 18.01 24.02
CA ASP A 248 9.87 18.88 22.88
C ASP A 248 10.53 18.10 21.73
N VAL A 249 11.41 17.15 22.03
CA VAL A 249 12.00 16.23 21.05
C VAL A 249 10.91 15.35 20.41
N GLU A 250 9.97 14.85 21.21
CA GLU A 250 8.82 14.07 20.73
C GLU A 250 7.99 14.85 19.69
N ASN A 251 7.76 16.15 19.92
CA ASN A 251 7.05 17.00 18.97
C ASN A 251 7.80 17.15 17.64
N VAL A 252 9.13 17.21 17.65
CA VAL A 252 9.96 17.24 16.43
C VAL A 252 9.82 15.93 15.66
N PHE A 253 9.88 14.80 16.36
CA PHE A 253 9.65 13.49 15.75
C PHE A 253 8.20 13.30 15.28
N GLY A 254 7.24 13.98 15.92
CA GLY A 254 5.84 14.03 15.47
C GLY A 254 5.71 14.53 14.02
N VAL A 255 6.51 15.54 13.64
CA VAL A 255 6.53 16.02 12.24
C VAL A 255 7.04 14.91 11.30
N LEU A 256 8.14 14.24 11.63
CA LEU A 256 8.65 13.10 10.84
C LEU A 256 7.60 11.98 10.74
N MET A 257 6.89 11.70 11.84
CA MET A 257 5.85 10.67 11.88
C MET A 257 4.70 10.99 10.91
N VAL A 258 4.30 12.25 10.77
CA VAL A 258 3.28 12.66 9.79
C VAL A 258 3.77 12.40 8.37
N PHE A 259 5.00 12.78 8.03
CA PHE A 259 5.57 12.50 6.70
C PHE A 259 5.65 10.99 6.42
N SER A 260 6.10 10.20 7.39
CA SER A 260 6.18 8.73 7.22
C SER A 260 4.80 8.09 7.13
N ALA A 261 3.80 8.59 7.86
CA ALA A 261 2.41 8.13 7.75
C ALA A 261 1.82 8.40 6.36
N CYS A 262 2.03 9.61 5.82
CA CYS A 262 1.62 9.95 4.45
C CYS A 262 2.30 9.03 3.42
N ALA A 263 3.61 8.82 3.57
CA ALA A 263 4.40 7.95 2.70
C ALA A 263 3.91 6.49 2.78
N MET A 264 3.64 5.98 3.98
CA MET A 264 3.15 4.63 4.19
C MET A 264 1.75 4.44 3.61
N ALA A 265 0.83 5.38 3.84
CA ALA A 265 -0.51 5.33 3.27
C ALA A 265 -0.48 5.34 1.73
N PHE A 266 0.38 6.18 1.13
CA PHE A 266 0.58 6.19 -0.31
C PHE A 266 1.12 4.84 -0.82
N ALA A 267 2.17 4.30 -0.19
CA ALA A 267 2.76 3.02 -0.54
C ALA A 267 1.74 1.87 -0.40
N HIS A 268 0.95 1.87 0.69
CA HIS A 268 -0.12 0.91 0.95
C HIS A 268 -1.16 0.96 -0.17
N GLY A 269 -1.77 2.13 -0.44
CA GLY A 269 -2.75 2.28 -1.52
C GLY A 269 -2.22 1.81 -2.88
N SER A 270 -0.96 2.13 -3.21
CA SER A 270 -0.34 1.75 -4.48
C SER A 270 -0.12 0.25 -4.64
N ASN A 271 0.15 -0.46 -3.56
CA ASN A 271 0.38 -1.91 -3.58
C ASN A 271 -0.93 -2.68 -3.47
N ASP A 272 -1.78 -2.33 -2.52
CA ASP A 272 -2.87 -3.21 -2.13
C ASP A 272 -4.13 -3.05 -2.98
N VAL A 273 -4.26 -1.94 -3.69
CA VAL A 273 -5.29 -1.81 -4.74
C VAL A 273 -5.20 -2.95 -5.77
N ALA A 274 -4.01 -3.45 -6.05
CA ALA A 274 -3.78 -4.53 -7.00
C ALA A 274 -4.45 -5.85 -6.59
N ASN A 275 -4.65 -6.08 -5.29
CA ASN A 275 -5.34 -7.26 -4.77
C ASN A 275 -6.82 -7.33 -5.18
N ALA A 276 -7.46 -6.17 -5.36
CA ALA A 276 -8.82 -6.06 -5.88
C ALA A 276 -8.83 -5.88 -7.40
N VAL A 277 -8.01 -4.96 -7.90
CA VAL A 277 -8.00 -4.52 -9.30
C VAL A 277 -7.40 -5.58 -10.24
N GLY A 278 -6.44 -6.40 -9.75
CA GLY A 278 -5.78 -7.44 -10.53
C GLY A 278 -6.75 -8.47 -11.12
N PRO A 279 -7.53 -9.16 -10.29
CA PRO A 279 -8.55 -10.09 -10.78
C PRO A 279 -9.62 -9.42 -11.64
N VAL A 280 -10.08 -8.21 -11.30
CA VAL A 280 -11.04 -7.45 -12.13
C VAL A 280 -10.46 -7.17 -13.50
N ALA A 281 -9.23 -6.69 -13.59
CA ALA A 281 -8.56 -6.42 -14.86
C ALA A 281 -8.38 -7.69 -15.70
N ALA A 282 -8.11 -8.83 -15.06
CA ALA A 282 -8.04 -10.12 -15.75
C ALA A 282 -9.41 -10.49 -16.37
N ILE A 283 -10.48 -10.39 -15.61
CA ILE A 283 -11.85 -10.66 -16.09
C ILE A 283 -12.20 -9.74 -17.26
N VAL A 284 -12.01 -8.43 -17.09
CA VAL A 284 -12.31 -7.44 -18.13
C VAL A 284 -11.50 -7.70 -19.40
N SER A 285 -10.22 -8.04 -19.27
CA SER A 285 -9.36 -8.35 -20.42
C SER A 285 -9.86 -9.57 -21.21
N ILE A 286 -10.19 -10.66 -20.53
CA ILE A 286 -10.67 -11.91 -21.17
C ILE A 286 -12.03 -11.69 -21.84
N VAL A 287 -12.94 -11.03 -21.16
CA VAL A 287 -14.29 -10.77 -21.65
C VAL A 287 -14.28 -9.81 -22.85
N SER A 288 -13.41 -8.77 -22.80
CA SER A 288 -13.31 -7.78 -23.89
C SER A 288 -12.57 -8.29 -25.13
N SER A 289 -11.68 -9.28 -24.97
CA SER A 289 -10.93 -9.89 -26.09
C SER A 289 -11.66 -11.08 -26.74
N GLY A 290 -12.90 -11.38 -26.32
CA GLY A 290 -13.64 -12.53 -26.83
C GLY A 290 -13.09 -13.89 -26.38
N GLY A 291 -12.37 -13.92 -25.23
CA GLY A 291 -11.84 -15.14 -24.63
C GLY A 291 -10.32 -15.29 -24.78
N GLU A 292 -9.61 -14.35 -25.38
CA GLU A 292 -8.15 -14.38 -25.43
C GLU A 292 -7.55 -13.98 -24.09
N ILE A 293 -6.65 -14.81 -23.57
CA ILE A 293 -5.88 -14.53 -22.34
C ILE A 293 -4.67 -13.68 -22.73
N ALA A 294 -4.84 -12.35 -22.78
CA ALA A 294 -3.77 -11.44 -23.14
C ALA A 294 -2.63 -11.47 -22.12
N GLN A 295 -1.40 -11.59 -22.59
CA GLN A 295 -0.20 -11.60 -21.74
C GLN A 295 0.15 -10.21 -21.20
N GLU A 296 -0.22 -9.14 -21.87
CA GLU A 296 0.00 -7.75 -21.46
C GLU A 296 -1.21 -6.89 -21.81
N SER A 297 -1.83 -6.28 -20.82
CA SER A 297 -2.78 -5.21 -21.02
C SER A 297 -2.58 -4.17 -19.92
N VAL A 298 -2.60 -2.91 -20.31
CA VAL A 298 -2.62 -1.79 -19.38
C VAL A 298 -3.93 -1.82 -18.62
N THR A 299 -3.88 -1.72 -17.29
CA THR A 299 -5.08 -1.65 -16.48
C THR A 299 -5.84 -0.36 -16.77
N PRO A 300 -7.09 -0.42 -17.23
CA PRO A 300 -7.87 0.79 -17.51
C PRO A 300 -8.02 1.65 -16.25
N ILE A 301 -7.94 2.98 -16.41
CA ILE A 301 -7.99 3.93 -15.30
C ILE A 301 -9.29 3.84 -14.48
N TRP A 302 -10.41 3.48 -15.11
CA TRP A 302 -11.69 3.32 -14.42
C TRP A 302 -11.68 2.16 -13.40
N ILE A 303 -10.89 1.09 -13.65
CA ILE A 303 -10.73 -0.02 -12.71
C ILE A 303 -9.89 0.44 -11.50
N LEU A 304 -8.84 1.25 -11.73
CA LEU A 304 -8.07 1.86 -10.66
C LEU A 304 -8.91 2.83 -9.83
N LEU A 305 -9.77 3.62 -10.47
CA LEU A 305 -10.72 4.50 -9.78
C LEU A 305 -11.70 3.71 -8.93
N LEU A 306 -12.24 2.62 -9.45
CA LEU A 306 -13.13 1.73 -8.69
C LEU A 306 -12.44 1.16 -7.46
N GLY A 307 -11.21 0.66 -7.61
CA GLY A 307 -10.40 0.16 -6.51
C GLY A 307 -10.08 1.24 -5.48
N SER A 308 -9.64 2.42 -5.94
CA SER A 308 -9.29 3.55 -5.06
C SER A 308 -10.49 4.04 -4.25
N LEU A 309 -11.65 4.18 -4.88
CA LEU A 309 -12.89 4.57 -4.20
C LEU A 309 -13.34 3.51 -3.20
N GLY A 310 -13.21 2.23 -3.55
CA GLY A 310 -13.50 1.11 -2.64
C GLY A 310 -12.64 1.16 -1.38
N ILE A 311 -11.33 1.34 -1.53
CA ILE A 311 -10.39 1.46 -0.40
C ILE A 311 -10.82 2.62 0.51
N VAL A 312 -11.06 3.82 -0.05
CA VAL A 312 -11.49 4.99 0.74
C VAL A 312 -12.81 4.74 1.45
N ALA A 313 -13.80 4.13 0.79
CA ALA A 313 -15.07 3.80 1.41
C ALA A 313 -14.89 2.85 2.60
N GLY A 314 -14.09 1.79 2.45
CA GLY A 314 -13.80 0.85 3.53
C GLY A 314 -13.11 1.51 4.72
N LEU A 315 -12.09 2.30 4.44
CA LEU A 315 -11.32 3.05 5.42
C LEU A 315 -12.19 4.01 6.23
N LEU A 316 -13.04 4.78 5.56
CA LEU A 316 -13.95 5.74 6.22
C LEU A 316 -15.02 5.03 7.06
N MET A 317 -15.50 3.86 6.64
CA MET A 317 -16.57 3.14 7.32
C MET A 317 -16.09 2.32 8.52
N PHE A 318 -14.94 1.65 8.42
CA PHE A 318 -14.49 0.68 9.42
C PHE A 318 -13.03 0.81 9.83
N GLY A 319 -12.20 1.56 9.11
CA GLY A 319 -10.77 1.70 9.40
C GLY A 319 -10.47 2.13 10.83
N TYR A 320 -11.32 2.98 11.40
CA TYR A 320 -11.18 3.45 12.78
C TYR A 320 -11.25 2.30 13.82
N LYS A 321 -11.99 1.23 13.54
CA LYS A 321 -12.11 0.09 14.48
C LYS A 321 -10.79 -0.68 14.57
N VAL A 322 -10.16 -0.93 13.42
CA VAL A 322 -8.92 -1.71 13.36
C VAL A 322 -7.71 -0.88 13.84
N ILE A 323 -7.74 0.45 13.63
CA ILE A 323 -6.70 1.35 14.17
C ILE A 323 -6.76 1.41 15.71
N ALA A 324 -7.97 1.35 16.28
CA ALA A 324 -8.20 1.51 17.72
C ALA A 324 -7.97 0.23 18.54
N THR A 325 -7.92 -0.94 17.89
CA THR A 325 -7.60 -2.22 18.52
C THR A 325 -6.11 -2.41 18.67
#